data_a13b6c22ed71b979b7531cec72a9ccbf
#
_entry.id   a13b6c22ed71b979b7531cec72a9ccbf
#
_cell.length_a   1.000
_cell.length_b   1.000
_cell.length_c   1.000
_cell.angle_alpha   90.00
_cell.angle_beta   90.00
_cell.angle_gamma   90.00
#
_symmetry.space_group_name_H-M   'P 1'
#
loop_
_entity.id
_entity.type
_entity.pdbx_description
1 polymer ?
#
loop_
_entity_poly.entity_id
_entity_poly.type
_entity_poly.pdbx_seq_one_letter_code
_entity_poly.pdbx_strand_id
1 'polypeptide(L)'
;MQDFLERLGIEDRNLGGFAGNWVGSGPELEVTTPIDGSVIAYVRQVSEEEADRIVAKAHEAFLEWRKIPAPKRGEVVRQLGLALREHKEDLGRLVSLEMGKIRAEGEGEVQEMIDICDFAVGLSRQLYGNTMQSERPDHRMFEQWHPLGVVGVITAFNFPVAVWSWNAALAAVCGDSTLWKPSSSVPLCGIAVTHIAEKVCRANDVNPAIFSLSVGKGSVVGERLLRDKRIPLVSFTGSTNMGTRVAEVVGKRLGRTILELGGNNAIVVTPSANMDLVLPAILFGAVGTAGQRCTSTRRIIVHESIREELVDRLAAAYEGIRIGDPLNDDTLMGPLVTKGAVEDMMNALDRVKAEGGEI
;
A
#
# COMPACT_ATOMS: atom_id res chain seq x y z
N MET A 1 -1.81 26.47 -3.00
CA MET A 1 -1.94 25.05 -2.63
C MET A 1 -3.42 24.76 -2.35
N GLN A 2 -3.90 23.54 -2.60
CA GLN A 2 -5.31 23.21 -2.31
C GLN A 2 -5.47 23.03 -0.78
N ASP A 3 -6.52 23.60 -0.18
CA ASP A 3 -6.73 23.63 1.28
C ASP A 3 -6.66 22.26 1.97
N PHE A 4 -7.05 21.18 1.28
CA PHE A 4 -7.00 19.83 1.86
C PHE A 4 -5.56 19.31 2.01
N LEU A 5 -4.61 19.74 1.16
CA LEU A 5 -3.19 19.39 1.29
C LEU A 5 -2.61 19.98 2.58
N GLU A 6 -2.93 21.23 2.88
CA GLU A 6 -2.48 21.90 4.11
C GLU A 6 -3.06 21.21 5.37
N ARG A 7 -4.35 20.78 5.33
CA ARG A 7 -4.94 20.02 6.45
C ARG A 7 -4.26 18.66 6.68
N LEU A 8 -3.71 18.06 5.62
CA LEU A 8 -2.92 16.83 5.69
C LEU A 8 -1.46 17.05 6.07
N GLY A 9 -1.02 18.32 6.24
CA GLY A 9 0.36 18.67 6.55
C GLY A 9 1.30 18.64 5.34
N ILE A 10 0.77 18.71 4.12
CA ILE A 10 1.56 18.77 2.90
C ILE A 10 1.85 20.23 2.57
N GLU A 11 3.13 20.52 2.40
CA GLU A 11 3.66 21.83 2.03
C GLU A 11 4.21 21.80 0.59
N ASP A 12 4.62 22.96 0.06
CA ASP A 12 5.29 23.02 -1.25
C ASP A 12 6.57 22.18 -1.30
N ARG A 13 7.29 22.11 -0.16
CA ARG A 13 8.50 21.30 0.01
C ARG A 13 8.42 20.49 1.27
N ASN A 14 8.46 19.18 1.12
CA ASN A 14 8.30 18.22 2.19
C ASN A 14 9.60 17.46 2.45
N LEU A 15 9.82 17.04 3.68
CA LEU A 15 10.89 16.12 4.04
C LEU A 15 10.40 14.66 3.88
N GLY A 16 11.21 13.80 3.26
CA GLY A 16 10.83 12.44 2.89
C GLY A 16 11.19 11.39 3.93
N GLY A 17 11.81 11.73 5.03
CA GLY A 17 12.18 10.79 6.09
C GLY A 17 11.58 11.15 7.43
N PHE A 18 11.16 10.15 8.19
CA PHE A 18 10.60 10.31 9.52
C PHE A 18 10.99 9.15 10.45
N ALA A 19 11.48 9.49 11.63
CA ALA A 19 11.67 8.55 12.75
C ALA A 19 11.64 9.33 14.07
N GLY A 20 10.49 9.89 14.40
CA GLY A 20 10.27 10.77 15.54
C GLY A 20 10.56 12.26 15.23
N ASN A 21 11.39 12.53 14.23
CA ASN A 21 11.61 13.85 13.63
C ASN A 21 11.69 13.71 12.12
N TRP A 22 11.28 14.76 11.40
CA TRP A 22 11.36 14.84 9.95
C TRP A 22 12.80 15.16 9.51
N VAL A 23 13.26 14.46 8.47
CA VAL A 23 14.59 14.61 7.86
C VAL A 23 14.52 14.45 6.35
N GLY A 24 15.49 14.97 5.63
CA GLY A 24 15.62 14.85 4.19
C GLY A 24 16.75 15.72 3.67
N SER A 25 17.86 15.09 3.29
CA SER A 25 19.06 15.77 2.75
C SER A 25 19.48 15.20 1.39
N GLY A 26 18.76 14.19 0.90
CA GLY A 26 19.00 13.59 -0.41
C GLY A 26 18.48 14.45 -1.58
N PRO A 27 18.45 13.88 -2.79
CA PRO A 27 17.93 14.58 -3.97
C PRO A 27 16.49 15.03 -3.81
N GLU A 28 16.14 16.16 -4.41
CA GLU A 28 14.76 16.62 -4.50
C GLU A 28 13.99 15.79 -5.54
N LEU A 29 12.79 15.39 -5.22
CA LEU A 29 11.85 14.69 -6.07
C LEU A 29 10.68 15.62 -6.37
N GLU A 30 10.47 15.93 -7.63
CA GLU A 30 9.28 16.61 -8.11
C GLU A 30 8.12 15.63 -8.18
N VAL A 31 7.01 15.97 -7.53
CA VAL A 31 5.80 15.13 -7.51
C VAL A 31 4.75 15.80 -8.38
N THR A 32 4.32 15.10 -9.42
CA THR A 32 3.35 15.59 -10.39
C THR A 32 2.06 14.77 -10.34
N THR A 33 0.93 15.41 -10.64
CA THR A 33 -0.32 14.68 -10.84
C THR A 33 -0.38 14.04 -12.23
N PRO A 34 -0.86 12.80 -12.35
CA PRO A 34 -1.08 12.18 -13.65
C PRO A 34 -2.28 12.76 -14.42
N ILE A 35 -3.06 13.65 -13.82
CA ILE A 35 -4.26 14.26 -14.44
C ILE A 35 -3.83 15.15 -15.61
N ASP A 36 -2.89 16.03 -15.39
CA ASP A 36 -2.42 17.02 -16.40
C ASP A 36 -0.90 17.20 -16.42
N GLY A 37 -0.17 16.53 -15.53
CA GLY A 37 1.27 16.62 -15.37
C GLY A 37 1.73 17.84 -14.57
N SER A 38 0.82 18.60 -13.96
CA SER A 38 1.19 19.73 -13.11
C SER A 38 1.88 19.28 -11.82
N VAL A 39 2.75 20.13 -11.29
CA VAL A 39 3.47 19.86 -10.04
C VAL A 39 2.52 20.04 -8.86
N ILE A 40 2.49 19.04 -7.99
CA ILE A 40 1.74 19.08 -6.72
C ILE A 40 2.63 19.69 -5.63
N ALA A 41 3.83 19.13 -5.45
CA ALA A 41 4.79 19.53 -4.42
C ALA A 41 6.18 18.93 -4.72
N TYR A 42 7.15 19.27 -3.89
CA TYR A 42 8.50 18.69 -3.90
C TYR A 42 8.76 17.88 -2.63
N VAL A 43 9.53 16.80 -2.76
CA VAL A 43 9.93 15.96 -1.62
C VAL A 43 11.44 15.84 -1.58
N ARG A 44 12.05 16.29 -0.48
CA ARG A 44 13.47 16.06 -0.22
C ARG A 44 13.63 14.61 0.27
N GLN A 45 14.19 13.76 -0.57
CA GLN A 45 14.41 12.34 -0.27
C GLN A 45 15.42 12.18 0.89
N VAL A 46 15.43 11.01 1.51
CA VAL A 46 16.46 10.68 2.50
C VAL A 46 17.81 10.38 1.83
N SER A 47 18.90 10.71 2.51
CA SER A 47 20.24 10.25 2.15
C SER A 47 20.45 8.81 2.67
N GLU A 48 21.57 8.16 2.26
CA GLU A 48 21.91 6.83 2.77
C GLU A 48 22.15 6.83 4.28
N GLU A 49 22.82 7.86 4.80
CA GLU A 49 23.09 8.02 6.23
C GLU A 49 21.80 8.26 7.02
N GLU A 50 20.87 9.03 6.45
CA GLU A 50 19.55 9.24 7.06
C GLU A 50 18.75 7.95 7.10
N ALA A 51 18.77 7.17 6.03
CA ALA A 51 18.10 5.87 6.00
C ALA A 51 18.61 4.93 7.12
N ASP A 52 19.93 4.90 7.37
CA ASP A 52 20.50 4.12 8.49
C ASP A 52 20.04 4.62 9.86
N ARG A 53 20.02 5.95 10.05
CA ARG A 53 19.55 6.56 11.29
C ARG A 53 18.07 6.28 11.52
N ILE A 54 17.25 6.29 10.47
CA ILE A 54 15.82 5.96 10.54
C ILE A 54 15.65 4.51 11.00
N VAL A 55 16.39 3.55 10.43
CA VAL A 55 16.35 2.13 10.87
C VAL A 55 16.76 2.01 12.35
N ALA A 56 17.82 2.71 12.78
CA ALA A 56 18.25 2.69 14.16
C ALA A 56 17.18 3.22 15.11
N LYS A 57 16.55 4.37 14.78
CA LYS A 57 15.47 4.97 15.57
C LYS A 57 14.21 4.11 15.61
N ALA A 58 13.83 3.49 14.48
CA ALA A 58 12.73 2.52 14.46
C ALA A 58 12.99 1.32 15.37
N HIS A 59 14.25 0.86 15.43
CA HIS A 59 14.66 -0.23 16.32
C HIS A 59 14.64 0.20 17.79
N GLU A 60 15.13 1.38 18.13
CA GLU A 60 15.03 1.94 19.49
C GLU A 60 13.57 2.03 19.94
N ALA A 61 12.69 2.58 19.08
CA ALA A 61 11.25 2.67 19.35
C ALA A 61 10.60 1.29 19.54
N PHE A 62 11.00 0.29 18.74
CA PHE A 62 10.57 -1.10 18.94
C PHE A 62 10.90 -1.64 20.33
N LEU A 63 12.11 -1.40 20.84
CA LEU A 63 12.54 -1.88 22.17
C LEU A 63 11.71 -1.29 23.31
N GLU A 64 11.16 -0.11 23.13
CA GLU A 64 10.21 0.53 24.07
C GLU A 64 8.80 -0.01 23.86
N TRP A 65 8.31 -0.01 22.60
CA TRP A 65 6.96 -0.39 22.22
C TRP A 65 6.59 -1.83 22.58
N ARG A 66 7.50 -2.77 22.38
CA ARG A 66 7.30 -4.19 22.73
C ARG A 66 6.99 -4.45 24.20
N LYS A 67 7.34 -3.51 25.10
CA LYS A 67 7.09 -3.62 26.55
C LYS A 67 5.68 -3.19 26.93
N ILE A 68 5.00 -2.43 26.07
CA ILE A 68 3.64 -1.96 26.30
C ILE A 68 2.67 -3.14 26.08
N PRO A 69 1.72 -3.40 27.01
CA PRO A 69 0.76 -4.49 26.87
C PRO A 69 -0.07 -4.37 25.58
N ALA A 70 -0.32 -5.50 24.91
CA ALA A 70 -0.99 -5.53 23.60
C ALA A 70 -2.33 -4.76 23.57
N PRO A 71 -3.24 -4.85 24.55
CA PRO A 71 -4.47 -4.06 24.55
C PRO A 71 -4.24 -2.54 24.63
N LYS A 72 -3.14 -2.09 25.23
CA LYS A 72 -2.76 -0.66 25.24
C LYS A 72 -2.20 -0.23 23.89
N ARG A 73 -1.44 -1.11 23.22
CA ARG A 73 -1.02 -0.88 21.84
C ARG A 73 -2.24 -0.80 20.90
N GLY A 74 -3.24 -1.68 21.14
CA GLY A 74 -4.51 -1.65 20.44
C GLY A 74 -5.25 -0.32 20.59
N GLU A 75 -5.17 0.34 21.76
CA GLU A 75 -5.80 1.66 21.96
C GLU A 75 -5.17 2.74 21.06
N VAL A 76 -3.85 2.74 20.89
CA VAL A 76 -3.17 3.68 19.98
C VAL A 76 -3.60 3.42 18.53
N VAL A 77 -3.71 2.15 18.12
CA VAL A 77 -4.20 1.79 16.78
C VAL A 77 -5.69 2.18 16.60
N ARG A 78 -6.51 2.06 17.65
CA ARG A 78 -7.91 2.54 17.61
C ARG A 78 -7.97 4.05 17.35
N GLN A 79 -7.12 4.83 18.03
CA GLN A 79 -7.05 6.28 17.83
C GLN A 79 -6.51 6.63 16.44
N LEU A 80 -5.57 5.84 15.89
CA LEU A 80 -5.15 5.98 14.50
C LEU A 80 -6.33 5.78 13.54
N GLY A 81 -7.14 4.73 13.74
CA GLY A 81 -8.35 4.49 12.95
C GLY A 81 -9.35 5.64 13.01
N LEU A 82 -9.54 6.26 14.20
CA LEU A 82 -10.39 7.44 14.35
C LEU A 82 -9.84 8.66 13.60
N ALA A 83 -8.54 8.93 13.72
CA ALA A 83 -7.89 10.03 13.02
C ALA A 83 -7.96 9.84 11.48
N LEU A 84 -7.77 8.61 10.99
CA LEU A 84 -7.96 8.29 9.58
C LEU A 84 -9.40 8.53 9.12
N ARG A 85 -10.38 8.25 9.97
CA ARG A 85 -11.81 8.51 9.68
C ARG A 85 -12.10 10.01 9.56
N GLU A 86 -11.49 10.85 10.40
CA GLU A 86 -11.60 12.31 10.32
C GLU A 86 -11.00 12.87 9.04
N HIS A 87 -9.90 12.27 8.55
CA HIS A 87 -9.19 12.70 7.34
C HIS A 87 -9.57 11.92 6.09
N LYS A 88 -10.62 11.07 6.12
CA LYS A 88 -10.94 10.14 5.02
C LYS A 88 -11.13 10.84 3.68
N GLU A 89 -11.91 11.90 3.65
CA GLU A 89 -12.20 12.63 2.41
C GLU A 89 -10.94 13.31 1.86
N ASP A 90 -10.19 14.03 2.70
CA ASP A 90 -8.98 14.73 2.29
C ASP A 90 -7.90 13.77 1.79
N LEU A 91 -7.69 12.66 2.52
CA LEU A 91 -6.70 11.64 2.16
C LEU A 91 -7.13 10.88 0.89
N GLY A 92 -8.41 10.59 0.74
CA GLY A 92 -8.95 9.99 -0.50
C GLY A 92 -8.76 10.89 -1.71
N ARG A 93 -8.95 12.21 -1.55
CA ARG A 93 -8.66 13.21 -2.60
C ARG A 93 -7.18 13.28 -2.93
N LEU A 94 -6.28 13.17 -1.93
CA LEU A 94 -4.85 13.13 -2.16
C LEU A 94 -4.46 11.88 -2.96
N VAL A 95 -5.02 10.72 -2.62
CA VAL A 95 -4.82 9.47 -3.39
C VAL A 95 -5.23 9.67 -4.84
N SER A 96 -6.38 10.29 -5.11
CA SER A 96 -6.84 10.57 -6.47
C SER A 96 -5.94 11.55 -7.21
N LEU A 97 -5.51 12.62 -6.55
CA LEU A 97 -4.65 13.65 -7.12
C LEU A 97 -3.26 13.10 -7.49
N GLU A 98 -2.66 12.28 -6.62
CA GLU A 98 -1.28 11.82 -6.77
C GLU A 98 -1.18 10.55 -7.64
N MET A 99 -2.19 9.66 -7.58
CA MET A 99 -2.16 8.36 -8.26
C MET A 99 -3.06 8.29 -9.50
N GLY A 100 -4.11 9.07 -9.56
CA GLY A 100 -5.03 9.12 -10.70
C GLY A 100 -6.27 8.21 -10.60
N LYS A 101 -6.47 7.44 -9.52
CA LYS A 101 -7.72 6.67 -9.33
C LYS A 101 -8.87 7.59 -8.95
N ILE A 102 -10.11 7.21 -9.27
CA ILE A 102 -11.30 8.01 -8.97
C ILE A 102 -11.50 8.20 -7.46
N ARG A 103 -12.16 9.27 -7.07
CA ARG A 103 -12.35 9.67 -5.65
C ARG A 103 -12.97 8.56 -4.82
N ALA A 104 -13.97 7.86 -5.35
CA ALA A 104 -14.61 6.75 -4.66
C ALA A 104 -13.62 5.60 -4.32
N GLU A 105 -12.66 5.33 -5.21
CA GLU A 105 -11.60 4.34 -4.95
C GLU A 105 -10.57 4.87 -3.94
N GLY A 106 -10.21 6.16 -4.00
CA GLY A 106 -9.32 6.80 -3.03
C GLY A 106 -9.89 6.78 -1.61
N GLU A 107 -11.16 7.16 -1.46
CA GLU A 107 -11.88 7.09 -0.17
C GLU A 107 -12.09 5.63 0.29
N GLY A 108 -12.29 4.70 -0.63
CA GLY A 108 -12.38 3.26 -0.36
C GLY A 108 -11.08 2.73 0.22
N GLU A 109 -9.93 3.17 -0.29
CA GLU A 109 -8.62 2.81 0.23
C GLU A 109 -8.42 3.28 1.69
N VAL A 110 -8.85 4.50 2.00
CA VAL A 110 -8.81 5.00 3.39
C VAL A 110 -9.79 4.22 4.27
N GLN A 111 -10.94 3.79 3.74
CA GLN A 111 -11.86 2.91 4.47
C GLN A 111 -11.17 1.60 4.85
N GLU A 112 -10.41 0.98 3.95
CA GLU A 112 -9.64 -0.22 4.27
C GLU A 112 -8.62 0.01 5.39
N MET A 113 -7.99 1.20 5.45
CA MET A 113 -7.11 1.56 6.57
C MET A 113 -7.86 1.59 7.91
N ILE A 114 -9.08 2.13 7.90
CA ILE A 114 -9.94 2.20 9.09
C ILE A 114 -10.34 0.80 9.53
N ASP A 115 -10.81 -0.02 8.60
CA ASP A 115 -11.30 -1.37 8.86
C ASP A 115 -10.19 -2.28 9.43
N ILE A 116 -8.97 -2.19 8.91
CA ILE A 116 -7.84 -2.95 9.45
C ILE A 116 -7.41 -2.47 10.84
N CYS A 117 -7.55 -1.19 11.14
CA CYS A 117 -7.34 -0.69 12.49
C CYS A 117 -8.35 -1.31 13.46
N ASP A 118 -9.64 -1.33 13.10
CA ASP A 118 -10.69 -1.94 13.92
C ASP A 118 -10.43 -3.45 14.14
N PHE A 119 -10.04 -4.17 13.10
CA PHE A 119 -9.65 -5.58 13.19
C PHE A 119 -8.44 -5.79 14.12
N ALA A 120 -7.39 -4.98 13.96
CA ALA A 120 -6.18 -5.07 14.77
C ALA A 120 -6.45 -4.81 16.26
N VAL A 121 -7.38 -3.89 16.59
CA VAL A 121 -7.83 -3.64 17.97
C VAL A 121 -8.40 -4.92 18.58
N GLY A 122 -9.26 -5.64 17.86
CA GLY A 122 -9.79 -6.93 18.30
C GLY A 122 -8.67 -7.95 18.55
N LEU A 123 -7.72 -8.07 17.62
CA LEU A 123 -6.58 -8.97 17.73
C LEU A 123 -5.66 -8.66 18.91
N SER A 124 -5.57 -7.40 19.35
CA SER A 124 -4.72 -7.02 20.50
C SER A 124 -5.05 -7.78 21.79
N ARG A 125 -6.25 -8.36 21.88
CA ARG A 125 -6.71 -9.19 23.01
C ARG A 125 -6.71 -10.69 22.70
N GLN A 126 -6.31 -11.10 21.50
CA GLN A 126 -6.36 -12.48 21.01
C GLN A 126 -4.97 -13.03 20.63
N LEU A 127 -3.89 -12.38 21.08
CA LEU A 127 -2.51 -12.82 20.85
C LEU A 127 -2.11 -13.92 21.84
N TYR A 128 -2.88 -14.99 21.91
CA TYR A 128 -2.65 -16.13 22.78
C TYR A 128 -2.07 -17.31 21.98
N GLY A 129 -1.34 -18.19 22.69
CA GLY A 129 -0.84 -19.45 22.16
C GLY A 129 -1.51 -20.65 22.78
N ASN A 130 -1.15 -21.85 22.32
CA ASN A 130 -1.66 -23.11 22.84
C ASN A 130 -0.98 -23.48 24.17
N THR A 131 -1.72 -24.14 25.04
CA THR A 131 -1.18 -24.88 26.20
C THR A 131 -1.28 -26.36 25.90
N MET A 132 -0.15 -27.07 26.01
CA MET A 132 -0.03 -28.49 25.63
C MET A 132 0.34 -29.33 26.85
N GLN A 133 -0.07 -30.59 26.84
CA GLN A 133 0.37 -31.56 27.85
C GLN A 133 1.80 -32.02 27.58
N SER A 134 2.57 -32.28 28.64
CA SER A 134 3.92 -32.83 28.56
C SER A 134 3.90 -34.32 28.91
N GLU A 135 4.69 -35.13 28.21
CA GLU A 135 4.97 -36.51 28.59
C GLU A 135 5.93 -36.61 29.81
N ARG A 136 6.60 -35.50 30.17
CA ARG A 136 7.58 -35.45 31.23
C ARG A 136 6.93 -34.99 32.55
N PRO A 137 7.21 -35.63 33.71
CA PRO A 137 6.79 -35.14 35.00
C PRO A 137 7.31 -33.72 35.25
N ASP A 138 6.53 -32.91 35.95
CA ASP A 138 6.88 -31.54 36.40
C ASP A 138 7.22 -30.55 35.24
N HIS A 139 6.75 -30.86 34.00
CA HIS A 139 6.94 -29.99 32.85
C HIS A 139 5.62 -29.38 32.41
N ARG A 140 5.66 -28.10 32.06
CA ARG A 140 4.56 -27.37 31.37
C ARG A 140 5.02 -26.93 29.99
N MET A 141 4.19 -27.14 28.98
CA MET A 141 4.43 -26.70 27.59
C MET A 141 3.37 -25.68 27.19
N PHE A 142 3.82 -24.56 26.61
CA PHE A 142 2.93 -23.54 26.06
C PHE A 142 3.64 -22.77 24.95
N GLU A 143 2.84 -22.21 24.03
CA GLU A 143 3.28 -21.26 23.03
C GLU A 143 3.10 -19.84 23.53
N GLN A 144 4.04 -18.98 23.16
CA GLN A 144 3.93 -17.54 23.36
C GLN A 144 4.48 -16.82 22.14
N TRP A 145 3.69 -15.90 21.61
CA TRP A 145 4.10 -15.06 20.47
C TRP A 145 4.84 -13.82 20.95
N HIS A 146 5.99 -13.56 20.34
CA HIS A 146 6.83 -12.41 20.63
C HIS A 146 6.95 -11.52 19.39
N PRO A 147 7.04 -10.18 19.55
CA PRO A 147 7.32 -9.26 18.47
C PRO A 147 8.61 -9.62 17.73
N LEU A 148 8.61 -9.37 16.42
CA LEU A 148 9.75 -9.67 15.54
C LEU A 148 10.83 -8.60 15.58
N GLY A 149 10.44 -7.32 15.61
CA GLY A 149 11.36 -6.19 15.52
C GLY A 149 10.85 -5.07 14.63
N VAL A 150 11.71 -4.54 13.77
CA VAL A 150 11.32 -3.59 12.74
C VAL A 150 10.77 -4.34 11.53
N VAL A 151 9.54 -4.07 11.14
CA VAL A 151 8.94 -4.59 9.89
C VAL A 151 9.16 -3.58 8.78
N GLY A 152 9.92 -3.96 7.75
CA GLY A 152 10.07 -3.15 6.54
C GLY A 152 8.83 -3.31 5.66
N VAL A 153 8.17 -2.20 5.33
CA VAL A 153 6.98 -2.18 4.47
C VAL A 153 7.29 -1.40 3.20
N ILE A 154 7.35 -2.08 2.08
CA ILE A 154 7.57 -1.47 0.75
C ILE A 154 6.28 -1.57 -0.03
N THR A 155 5.69 -0.42 -0.40
CA THR A 155 4.39 -0.36 -1.07
C THR A 155 4.51 0.08 -2.51
N ALA A 156 3.57 -0.40 -3.34
CA ALA A 156 3.42 0.02 -4.73
C ALA A 156 2.60 1.31 -4.84
N PHE A 157 2.56 1.86 -6.05
CA PHE A 157 1.89 3.13 -6.32
C PHE A 157 0.36 3.02 -6.35
N ASN A 158 -0.18 1.86 -6.72
CA ASN A 158 -1.59 1.67 -7.03
C ASN A 158 -2.52 1.60 -5.80
N PHE A 159 -1.96 1.31 -4.63
CA PHE A 159 -2.63 1.40 -3.32
C PHE A 159 -1.71 2.14 -2.34
N PRO A 160 -1.58 3.48 -2.51
CA PRO A 160 -0.56 4.27 -1.81
C PRO A 160 -0.71 4.31 -0.30
N VAL A 161 -1.88 4.06 0.26
CA VAL A 161 -2.13 4.17 1.72
C VAL A 161 -2.59 2.87 2.36
N ALA A 162 -3.49 2.11 1.72
CA ALA A 162 -4.08 0.90 2.31
C ALA A 162 -3.05 -0.18 2.62
N VAL A 163 -2.14 -0.49 1.69
CA VAL A 163 -1.14 -1.55 1.85
C VAL A 163 -0.24 -1.31 3.06
N TRP A 164 0.12 -0.04 3.34
CA TRP A 164 0.86 0.27 4.56
C TRP A 164 0.06 -0.10 5.80
N SER A 165 -1.21 0.30 5.87
CA SER A 165 -2.03 0.08 7.06
C SER A 165 -2.30 -1.39 7.36
N TRP A 166 -2.48 -2.24 6.32
CA TRP A 166 -2.64 -3.68 6.50
C TRP A 166 -1.46 -4.29 7.25
N ASN A 167 -0.26 -3.79 6.99
CA ASN A 167 0.95 -4.24 7.68
C ASN A 167 1.13 -3.52 9.03
N ALA A 168 1.03 -2.18 9.05
CA ALA A 168 1.38 -1.36 10.18
C ALA A 168 0.43 -1.54 11.38
N ALA A 169 -0.88 -1.65 11.15
CA ALA A 169 -1.84 -1.85 12.23
C ALA A 169 -1.63 -3.19 12.93
N LEU A 170 -1.40 -4.27 12.16
CA LEU A 170 -1.14 -5.60 12.70
C LEU A 170 0.23 -5.67 13.40
N ALA A 171 1.27 -5.14 12.78
CA ALA A 171 2.61 -5.05 13.37
C ALA A 171 2.58 -4.29 14.70
N ALA A 172 1.90 -3.14 14.74
CA ALA A 172 1.80 -2.32 15.94
C ALA A 172 1.15 -3.06 17.10
N VAL A 173 0.02 -3.73 16.92
CA VAL A 173 -0.64 -4.49 18.00
C VAL A 173 0.18 -5.70 18.43
N CYS A 174 0.96 -6.31 17.53
CA CYS A 174 1.92 -7.36 17.85
C CYS A 174 3.14 -6.85 18.65
N GLY A 175 3.40 -5.54 18.63
CA GLY A 175 4.51 -4.91 19.37
C GLY A 175 5.73 -4.64 18.50
N ASP A 176 5.60 -4.71 17.20
CA ASP A 176 6.61 -4.36 16.21
C ASP A 176 6.55 -2.87 15.87
N SER A 177 7.66 -2.31 15.40
CA SER A 177 7.69 -1.02 14.70
C SER A 177 7.70 -1.26 13.20
N THR A 178 7.29 -0.25 12.43
CA THR A 178 7.31 -0.31 10.96
C THR A 178 8.21 0.75 10.38
N LEU A 179 8.94 0.39 9.33
CA LEU A 179 9.65 1.31 8.46
C LEU A 179 9.03 1.24 7.06
N TRP A 180 8.33 2.30 6.68
CA TRP A 180 7.64 2.39 5.41
C TRP A 180 8.50 3.03 4.32
N LYS A 181 8.60 2.35 3.20
CA LYS A 181 9.11 2.90 1.95
C LYS A 181 7.98 2.91 0.90
N PRO A 182 7.31 4.04 0.68
CA PRO A 182 6.30 4.18 -0.37
C PRO A 182 6.94 4.15 -1.77
N SER A 183 6.10 3.95 -2.79
CA SER A 183 6.51 4.18 -4.18
C SER A 183 6.96 5.63 -4.38
N SER A 184 8.00 5.83 -5.20
CA SER A 184 8.47 7.18 -5.56
C SER A 184 7.47 7.96 -6.43
N SER A 185 6.46 7.29 -6.99
CA SER A 185 5.41 7.93 -7.78
C SER A 185 4.30 8.55 -6.91
N VAL A 186 4.20 8.15 -5.62
CA VAL A 186 3.12 8.57 -4.72
C VAL A 186 3.64 8.82 -3.30
N PRO A 187 4.68 9.66 -3.11
CA PRO A 187 5.29 9.89 -1.81
C PRO A 187 4.45 10.75 -0.87
N LEU A 188 3.60 11.66 -1.38
CA LEU A 188 2.82 12.58 -0.56
C LEU A 188 1.76 11.84 0.26
N CYS A 189 1.15 10.79 -0.27
CA CYS A 189 0.27 9.90 0.47
C CYS A 189 0.98 9.33 1.70
N GLY A 190 2.24 8.88 1.54
CA GLY A 190 3.04 8.37 2.65
C GLY A 190 3.35 9.44 3.70
N ILE A 191 3.68 10.65 3.27
CA ILE A 191 3.95 11.78 4.16
C ILE A 191 2.70 12.18 4.94
N ALA A 192 1.55 12.32 4.26
CA ALA A 192 0.28 12.67 4.91
C ALA A 192 -0.14 11.66 5.99
N VAL A 193 -0.09 10.37 5.67
CA VAL A 193 -0.40 9.29 6.64
C VAL A 193 0.57 9.33 7.83
N THR A 194 1.85 9.60 7.57
CA THR A 194 2.86 9.69 8.64
C THR A 194 2.60 10.89 9.56
N HIS A 195 2.16 12.04 9.04
CA HIS A 195 1.74 13.17 9.87
C HIS A 195 0.55 12.82 10.78
N ILE A 196 -0.44 12.09 10.26
CA ILE A 196 -1.58 11.63 11.05
C ILE A 196 -1.10 10.67 12.16
N ALA A 197 -0.28 9.68 11.82
CA ALA A 197 0.25 8.71 12.77
C ALA A 197 1.15 9.36 13.84
N GLU A 198 1.99 10.33 13.46
CA GLU A 198 2.80 11.13 14.38
C GLU A 198 1.94 11.84 15.43
N LYS A 199 0.89 12.56 14.99
CA LYS A 199 -0.03 13.27 15.90
C LYS A 199 -0.66 12.32 16.91
N VAL A 200 -1.12 11.14 16.46
CA VAL A 200 -1.71 10.11 17.33
C VAL A 200 -0.69 9.57 18.33
N CYS A 201 0.52 9.25 17.90
CA CYS A 201 1.56 8.76 18.79
C CYS A 201 1.91 9.79 19.87
N ARG A 202 2.12 11.05 19.50
CA ARG A 202 2.43 12.13 20.43
C ARG A 202 1.30 12.37 21.44
N ALA A 203 0.04 12.32 21.01
CA ALA A 203 -1.12 12.48 21.89
C ALA A 203 -1.27 11.33 22.92
N ASN A 204 -0.59 10.20 22.70
CA ASN A 204 -0.58 9.03 23.57
C ASN A 204 0.75 8.80 24.30
N ASP A 205 1.67 9.76 24.30
CA ASP A 205 3.01 9.64 24.89
C ASP A 205 3.80 8.42 24.36
N VAL A 206 3.57 8.07 23.08
CA VAL A 206 4.24 6.98 22.38
C VAL A 206 5.33 7.54 21.47
N ASN A 207 6.49 6.90 21.43
CA ASN A 207 7.57 7.24 20.52
C ASN A 207 7.07 7.09 19.05
N PRO A 208 6.93 8.19 18.29
CA PRO A 208 6.33 8.11 16.95
C PRO A 208 7.19 7.37 15.92
N ALA A 209 8.46 7.07 16.24
CA ALA A 209 9.31 6.25 15.39
C ALA A 209 8.86 4.78 15.28
N ILE A 210 7.80 4.36 15.97
CA ILE A 210 7.13 3.08 15.70
C ILE A 210 6.49 3.05 14.30
N PHE A 211 6.18 4.22 13.71
CA PHE A 211 5.70 4.40 12.35
C PHE A 211 6.68 5.27 11.57
N SER A 212 7.82 4.71 11.19
CA SER A 212 8.87 5.42 10.47
C SER A 212 8.63 5.42 8.96
N LEU A 213 9.11 6.49 8.29
CA LEU A 213 8.99 6.70 6.84
C LEU A 213 10.37 6.91 6.21
N SER A 214 10.56 6.40 4.99
CA SER A 214 11.78 6.63 4.20
C SER A 214 11.45 6.73 2.70
N VAL A 215 11.24 7.94 2.20
CA VAL A 215 11.05 8.22 0.77
C VAL A 215 12.39 8.29 0.08
N GLY A 216 12.56 7.47 -0.97
CA GLY A 216 13.77 7.46 -1.78
C GLY A 216 13.73 6.40 -2.87
N LYS A 217 14.73 6.45 -3.76
CA LYS A 217 14.83 5.49 -4.87
C LYS A 217 14.94 4.05 -4.36
N GLY A 218 14.27 3.12 -5.05
CA GLY A 218 14.32 1.68 -4.72
C GLY A 218 15.74 1.12 -4.72
N SER A 219 16.58 1.56 -5.65
CA SER A 219 18.00 1.14 -5.78
C SER A 219 18.90 1.64 -4.64
N VAL A 220 18.48 2.66 -3.89
CA VAL A 220 19.24 3.22 -2.77
C VAL A 220 18.58 2.81 -1.45
N VAL A 221 17.45 3.42 -1.12
CA VAL A 221 16.74 3.18 0.14
C VAL A 221 16.15 1.78 0.22
N GLY A 222 15.54 1.29 -0.88
CA GLY A 222 14.95 -0.05 -0.92
C GLY A 222 15.99 -1.14 -0.72
N GLU A 223 17.08 -1.15 -1.50
CA GLU A 223 18.15 -2.15 -1.38
C GLU A 223 18.80 -2.14 0.00
N ARG A 224 18.94 -0.96 0.63
CA ARG A 224 19.49 -0.84 1.97
C ARG A 224 18.56 -1.47 3.01
N LEU A 225 17.27 -1.19 2.94
CA LEU A 225 16.24 -1.80 3.79
C LEU A 225 16.24 -3.33 3.66
N LEU A 226 16.36 -3.87 2.44
CA LEU A 226 16.39 -5.32 2.20
C LEU A 226 17.61 -6.01 2.83
N ARG A 227 18.76 -5.33 2.88
CA ARG A 227 20.02 -5.88 3.40
C ARG A 227 20.18 -5.76 4.91
N ASP A 228 19.39 -4.89 5.54
CA ASP A 228 19.55 -4.59 6.97
C ASP A 228 19.03 -5.74 7.85
N LYS A 229 19.91 -6.31 8.68
CA LYS A 229 19.58 -7.42 9.58
C LYS A 229 18.68 -7.02 10.75
N ARG A 230 18.57 -5.70 11.03
CA ARG A 230 17.66 -5.18 12.08
C ARG A 230 16.19 -5.23 11.62
N ILE A 231 15.94 -5.53 10.32
CA ILE A 231 14.62 -5.68 9.72
C ILE A 231 14.37 -7.17 9.45
N PRO A 232 13.89 -7.94 10.43
CA PRO A 232 13.72 -9.39 10.31
C PRO A 232 12.63 -9.81 9.30
N LEU A 233 11.65 -8.94 9.06
CA LEU A 233 10.55 -9.16 8.12
C LEU A 233 10.46 -7.99 7.15
N VAL A 234 10.35 -8.30 5.85
CA VAL A 234 10.04 -7.34 4.79
C VAL A 234 8.72 -7.75 4.14
N SER A 235 7.72 -6.88 4.22
CA SER A 235 6.51 -6.95 3.41
C SER A 235 6.70 -6.09 2.16
N PHE A 236 6.63 -6.72 1.01
CA PHE A 236 6.84 -6.08 -0.29
C PHE A 236 5.61 -6.26 -1.17
N THR A 237 5.08 -5.15 -1.68
CA THR A 237 4.05 -5.13 -2.72
C THR A 237 4.62 -4.46 -3.96
N GLY A 238 4.58 -5.15 -5.11
CA GLY A 238 5.12 -4.63 -6.36
C GLY A 238 5.18 -5.64 -7.49
N SER A 239 6.08 -5.43 -8.45
CA SER A 239 6.23 -6.34 -9.60
C SER A 239 6.85 -7.68 -9.20
N THR A 240 6.51 -8.75 -9.93
CA THR A 240 7.08 -10.09 -9.74
C THR A 240 8.61 -10.10 -9.84
N ASN A 241 9.18 -9.36 -10.80
CA ASN A 241 10.63 -9.25 -10.95
C ASN A 241 11.30 -8.67 -9.71
N MET A 242 10.71 -7.60 -9.13
CA MET A 242 11.24 -7.02 -7.90
C MET A 242 10.98 -7.91 -6.69
N GLY A 243 9.86 -8.64 -6.65
CA GLY A 243 9.58 -9.63 -5.61
C GLY A 243 10.62 -10.75 -5.58
N THR A 244 11.04 -11.26 -6.73
CA THR A 244 12.15 -12.23 -6.84
C THR A 244 13.42 -11.64 -6.24
N ARG A 245 13.77 -10.40 -6.58
CA ARG A 245 14.93 -9.70 -6.03
C ARG A 245 14.83 -9.54 -4.50
N VAL A 246 13.67 -9.19 -3.99
CA VAL A 246 13.41 -9.08 -2.54
C VAL A 246 13.64 -10.43 -1.86
N ALA A 247 13.06 -11.51 -2.41
CA ALA A 247 13.24 -12.87 -1.89
C ALA A 247 14.72 -13.29 -1.83
N GLU A 248 15.47 -13.03 -2.89
CA GLU A 248 16.90 -13.34 -2.96
C GLU A 248 17.70 -12.59 -1.88
N VAL A 249 17.54 -11.27 -1.77
CA VAL A 249 18.34 -10.45 -0.87
C VAL A 249 18.00 -10.74 0.59
N VAL A 250 16.72 -10.83 0.92
CA VAL A 250 16.24 -11.08 2.28
C VAL A 250 16.54 -12.54 2.68
N GLY A 251 16.30 -13.51 1.78
CA GLY A 251 16.60 -14.92 2.03
C GLY A 251 18.08 -15.19 2.25
N LYS A 252 18.99 -14.50 1.54
CA LYS A 252 20.44 -14.61 1.74
C LYS A 252 20.90 -14.29 3.18
N ARG A 253 20.14 -13.45 3.90
CA ARG A 253 20.41 -13.12 5.30
C ARG A 253 19.52 -13.85 6.30
N LEU A 254 18.74 -14.87 5.84
CA LEU A 254 17.76 -15.63 6.63
C LEU A 254 16.64 -14.76 7.22
N GLY A 255 16.31 -13.63 6.56
CA GLY A 255 15.14 -12.81 6.88
C GLY A 255 13.86 -13.43 6.31
N ARG A 256 12.71 -12.89 6.72
CA ARG A 256 11.39 -13.32 6.27
C ARG A 256 10.80 -12.32 5.28
N THR A 257 9.96 -12.80 4.36
CA THR A 257 9.24 -11.96 3.40
C THR A 257 7.77 -12.29 3.36
N ILE A 258 6.95 -11.25 3.14
CA ILE A 258 5.58 -11.34 2.64
C ILE A 258 5.62 -10.67 1.28
N LEU A 259 5.21 -11.38 0.22
CA LEU A 259 5.34 -10.90 -1.15
C LEU A 259 3.95 -10.85 -1.80
N GLU A 260 3.48 -9.63 -2.04
CA GLU A 260 2.26 -9.34 -2.79
C GLU A 260 2.66 -8.84 -4.18
N LEU A 261 2.42 -9.68 -5.19
CA LEU A 261 3.00 -9.50 -6.52
C LEU A 261 1.91 -9.34 -7.58
N GLY A 262 2.33 -9.20 -8.85
CA GLY A 262 1.42 -9.14 -9.98
C GLY A 262 0.66 -10.44 -10.22
N GLY A 263 -0.41 -10.34 -11.00
CA GLY A 263 -1.24 -11.47 -11.39
C GLY A 263 -1.65 -11.43 -12.84
N ASN A 264 -2.18 -12.54 -13.33
CA ASN A 264 -2.80 -12.67 -14.65
C ASN A 264 -4.21 -13.26 -14.48
N ASN A 265 -5.07 -12.50 -13.82
CA ASN A 265 -6.35 -12.94 -13.29
C ASN A 265 -7.38 -13.21 -14.39
N ALA A 266 -8.22 -14.20 -14.17
CA ALA A 266 -9.25 -14.60 -15.12
C ALA A 266 -10.64 -14.65 -14.47
N ILE A 267 -11.66 -14.35 -15.28
CA ILE A 267 -13.06 -14.66 -14.98
C ILE A 267 -13.49 -15.82 -15.89
N VAL A 268 -14.06 -16.88 -15.32
CA VAL A 268 -14.60 -18.01 -16.06
C VAL A 268 -16.12 -17.84 -16.18
N VAL A 269 -16.62 -17.84 -17.40
CA VAL A 269 -18.06 -17.63 -17.69
C VAL A 269 -18.64 -18.86 -18.37
N THR A 270 -19.51 -19.56 -17.66
CA THR A 270 -20.23 -20.75 -18.16
C THR A 270 -21.59 -20.36 -18.74
N PRO A 271 -22.25 -21.23 -19.54
CA PRO A 271 -23.58 -20.95 -20.11
C PRO A 271 -24.66 -20.67 -19.05
N SER A 272 -24.50 -21.17 -17.84
CA SER A 272 -25.42 -20.96 -16.70
C SER A 272 -25.12 -19.71 -15.87
N ALA A 273 -24.12 -18.92 -16.26
CA ALA A 273 -23.75 -17.71 -15.52
C ALA A 273 -24.83 -16.63 -15.64
N ASN A 274 -25.07 -15.90 -14.55
CA ASN A 274 -25.96 -14.73 -14.57
C ASN A 274 -25.25 -13.53 -15.21
N MET A 275 -25.63 -13.16 -16.44
CA MET A 275 -25.00 -12.07 -17.19
C MET A 275 -25.17 -10.71 -16.53
N ASP A 276 -26.20 -10.47 -15.74
CA ASP A 276 -26.40 -9.21 -15.02
C ASP A 276 -25.40 -9.02 -13.87
N LEU A 277 -24.78 -10.10 -13.40
CA LEU A 277 -23.66 -10.09 -12.46
C LEU A 277 -22.30 -10.13 -13.19
N VAL A 278 -22.20 -10.89 -14.27
CA VAL A 278 -20.94 -11.09 -15.01
C VAL A 278 -20.43 -9.78 -15.61
N LEU A 279 -21.31 -9.04 -16.30
CA LEU A 279 -20.90 -7.82 -17.00
C LEU A 279 -20.36 -6.74 -16.06
N PRO A 280 -21.05 -6.34 -14.98
CA PRO A 280 -20.51 -5.39 -14.02
C PRO A 280 -19.22 -5.90 -13.34
N ALA A 281 -19.12 -7.20 -13.05
CA ALA A 281 -17.94 -7.78 -12.44
C ALA A 281 -16.71 -7.72 -13.36
N ILE A 282 -16.87 -8.03 -14.64
CA ILE A 282 -15.78 -7.91 -15.62
C ILE A 282 -15.39 -6.45 -15.80
N LEU A 283 -16.36 -5.56 -15.96
CA LEU A 283 -16.13 -4.13 -16.17
C LEU A 283 -15.36 -3.53 -14.98
N PHE A 284 -15.86 -3.71 -13.78
CA PHE A 284 -15.21 -3.24 -12.55
C PHE A 284 -13.80 -3.85 -12.39
N GLY A 285 -13.67 -5.17 -12.59
CA GLY A 285 -12.41 -5.87 -12.46
C GLY A 285 -11.35 -5.44 -13.48
N ALA A 286 -11.76 -5.03 -14.69
CA ALA A 286 -10.84 -4.62 -15.74
C ALA A 286 -10.51 -3.11 -15.70
N VAL A 287 -11.52 -2.25 -15.44
CA VAL A 287 -11.43 -0.80 -15.53
C VAL A 287 -10.99 -0.15 -14.23
N GLY A 288 -11.32 -0.75 -13.08
CA GLY A 288 -10.97 -0.22 -11.77
C GLY A 288 -9.48 0.14 -11.68
N THR A 289 -9.18 1.34 -11.18
CA THR A 289 -7.83 1.92 -11.09
C THR A 289 -7.11 1.94 -12.47
N ALA A 290 -7.87 2.12 -13.56
CA ALA A 290 -7.38 2.06 -14.95
C ALA A 290 -6.60 0.75 -15.25
N GLY A 291 -7.06 -0.40 -14.72
CA GLY A 291 -6.41 -1.70 -14.90
C GLY A 291 -5.09 -1.90 -14.15
N GLN A 292 -4.72 -0.99 -13.25
CA GLN A 292 -3.43 -0.98 -12.54
C GLN A 292 -3.46 -1.72 -11.20
N ARG A 293 -4.32 -2.74 -11.04
CA ARG A 293 -4.36 -3.57 -9.82
C ARG A 293 -3.68 -4.92 -10.06
N CYS A 294 -3.12 -5.50 -9.00
CA CYS A 294 -2.67 -6.90 -9.00
C CYS A 294 -3.83 -7.86 -9.30
N THR A 295 -5.06 -7.47 -8.94
CA THR A 295 -6.31 -8.23 -9.12
C THR A 295 -7.06 -7.87 -10.40
N SER A 296 -6.57 -6.95 -11.26
CA SER A 296 -7.26 -6.59 -12.51
C SER A 296 -7.58 -7.82 -13.36
N THR A 297 -8.81 -7.89 -13.85
CA THR A 297 -9.23 -8.93 -14.79
C THR A 297 -8.46 -8.74 -16.11
N ARG A 298 -7.67 -9.74 -16.46
CA ARG A 298 -6.84 -9.69 -17.68
C ARG A 298 -7.29 -10.67 -18.73
N ARG A 299 -8.04 -11.71 -18.32
CA ARG A 299 -8.52 -12.76 -19.20
C ARG A 299 -9.97 -13.11 -18.89
N ILE A 300 -10.75 -13.35 -19.93
CA ILE A 300 -12.08 -13.94 -19.81
C ILE A 300 -12.04 -15.30 -20.49
N ILE A 301 -12.34 -16.35 -19.75
CA ILE A 301 -12.44 -17.72 -20.25
C ILE A 301 -13.94 -18.01 -20.37
N VAL A 302 -14.47 -17.89 -21.57
CA VAL A 302 -15.92 -17.97 -21.84
C VAL A 302 -16.25 -19.22 -22.62
N HIS A 303 -17.38 -19.85 -22.31
CA HIS A 303 -17.91 -20.97 -23.08
C HIS A 303 -18.32 -20.49 -24.50
N GLU A 304 -18.02 -21.28 -25.51
CA GLU A 304 -18.22 -20.91 -26.92
C GLU A 304 -19.66 -20.47 -27.23
N SER A 305 -20.66 -21.16 -26.68
CA SER A 305 -22.07 -20.89 -26.95
C SER A 305 -22.58 -19.50 -26.54
N ILE A 306 -21.85 -18.79 -25.67
CA ILE A 306 -22.23 -17.46 -25.16
C ILE A 306 -21.17 -16.40 -25.45
N ARG A 307 -20.13 -16.76 -26.22
CA ARG A 307 -18.99 -15.87 -26.50
C ARG A 307 -19.39 -14.60 -27.22
N GLU A 308 -20.15 -14.72 -28.30
CA GLU A 308 -20.55 -13.58 -29.13
C GLU A 308 -21.44 -12.61 -28.34
N GLU A 309 -22.46 -13.13 -27.65
CA GLU A 309 -23.33 -12.32 -26.79
C GLU A 309 -22.52 -11.55 -25.72
N LEU A 310 -21.56 -12.23 -25.06
CA LEU A 310 -20.73 -11.61 -24.04
C LEU A 310 -19.86 -10.51 -24.62
N VAL A 311 -19.22 -10.74 -25.78
CA VAL A 311 -18.35 -9.76 -26.45
C VAL A 311 -19.13 -8.51 -26.84
N ASP A 312 -20.30 -8.68 -27.48
CA ASP A 312 -21.14 -7.56 -27.92
C ASP A 312 -21.61 -6.71 -26.73
N ARG A 313 -22.07 -7.38 -25.67
CA ARG A 313 -22.51 -6.68 -24.44
C ARG A 313 -21.38 -5.97 -23.72
N LEU A 314 -20.17 -6.56 -23.67
CA LEU A 314 -19.00 -5.90 -23.11
C LEU A 314 -18.56 -4.70 -23.93
N ALA A 315 -18.50 -4.81 -25.27
CA ALA A 315 -18.16 -3.70 -26.14
C ALA A 315 -19.09 -2.50 -25.90
N ALA A 316 -20.40 -2.74 -25.88
CA ALA A 316 -21.38 -1.70 -25.56
C ALA A 316 -21.19 -1.10 -24.14
N ALA A 317 -20.84 -1.92 -23.15
CA ALA A 317 -20.58 -1.45 -21.79
C ALA A 317 -19.32 -0.58 -21.71
N TYR A 318 -18.26 -0.91 -22.46
CA TYR A 318 -17.03 -0.11 -22.51
C TYR A 318 -17.23 1.27 -23.16
N GLU A 319 -18.14 1.39 -24.14
CA GLU A 319 -18.51 2.69 -24.74
C GLU A 319 -19.10 3.67 -23.71
N GLY A 320 -19.72 3.14 -22.64
CA GLY A 320 -20.30 3.93 -21.55
C GLY A 320 -19.30 4.42 -20.50
N ILE A 321 -18.01 4.06 -20.57
CA ILE A 321 -17.02 4.43 -19.57
C ILE A 321 -16.58 5.89 -19.78
N ARG A 322 -16.89 6.73 -18.81
CA ARG A 322 -16.44 8.12 -18.78
C ARG A 322 -15.01 8.19 -18.24
N ILE A 323 -14.06 8.44 -19.14
CA ILE A 323 -12.64 8.65 -18.81
C ILE A 323 -12.43 10.16 -18.61
N GLY A 324 -11.75 10.56 -17.53
CA GLY A 324 -11.54 11.98 -17.27
C GLY A 324 -10.78 12.28 -15.97
N ASP A 325 -10.96 13.49 -15.46
CA ASP A 325 -10.38 13.93 -14.19
C ASP A 325 -10.97 13.08 -13.04
N PRO A 326 -10.13 12.33 -12.30
CA PRO A 326 -10.58 11.43 -11.24
C PRO A 326 -11.18 12.16 -10.03
N LEU A 327 -10.99 13.48 -9.93
CA LEU A 327 -11.59 14.31 -8.87
C LEU A 327 -13.04 14.69 -9.18
N ASN A 328 -13.51 14.48 -10.42
CA ASN A 328 -14.91 14.71 -10.79
C ASN A 328 -15.76 13.48 -10.48
N ASP A 329 -16.91 13.69 -9.86
CA ASP A 329 -17.82 12.61 -9.41
C ASP A 329 -18.37 11.75 -10.58
N ASP A 330 -18.45 12.31 -11.79
CA ASP A 330 -18.94 11.60 -12.98
C ASP A 330 -17.88 10.73 -13.68
N THR A 331 -16.61 10.84 -13.30
CA THR A 331 -15.54 10.06 -13.90
C THR A 331 -15.57 8.62 -13.38
N LEU A 332 -15.51 7.65 -14.30
CA LEU A 332 -15.44 6.22 -13.97
C LEU A 332 -14.03 5.64 -14.08
N MET A 333 -13.15 6.28 -14.87
CA MET A 333 -11.75 5.87 -14.99
C MET A 333 -10.86 7.11 -15.12
N GLY A 334 -9.87 7.21 -14.27
CA GLY A 334 -8.83 8.23 -14.32
C GLY A 334 -7.65 7.82 -15.19
N PRO A 335 -6.57 8.63 -15.21
CA PRO A 335 -5.37 8.38 -16.01
C PRO A 335 -4.53 7.21 -15.48
N LEU A 336 -3.59 6.73 -16.30
CA LEU A 336 -2.47 5.92 -15.86
C LEU A 336 -1.49 6.79 -15.05
N VAL A 337 -0.83 6.18 -14.08
CA VAL A 337 0.01 6.88 -13.08
C VAL A 337 1.20 7.65 -13.66
N THR A 338 1.75 7.19 -14.80
CA THR A 338 2.90 7.82 -15.45
C THR A 338 2.80 7.72 -16.98
N LYS A 339 3.52 8.60 -17.69
CA LYS A 339 3.68 8.50 -19.14
C LYS A 339 4.35 7.19 -19.58
N GLY A 340 5.31 6.67 -18.77
CA GLY A 340 5.93 5.38 -19.02
C GLY A 340 4.93 4.22 -18.99
N ALA A 341 3.93 4.25 -18.10
CA ALA A 341 2.86 3.25 -18.10
C ALA A 341 1.99 3.30 -19.38
N VAL A 342 1.78 4.49 -19.95
CA VAL A 342 1.11 4.65 -21.25
C VAL A 342 1.95 4.06 -22.37
N GLU A 343 3.26 4.34 -22.39
CA GLU A 343 4.20 3.79 -23.37
C GLU A 343 4.25 2.26 -23.31
N ASP A 344 4.32 1.69 -22.10
CA ASP A 344 4.29 0.23 -21.90
C ASP A 344 2.99 -0.40 -22.43
N MET A 345 1.86 0.25 -22.22
CA MET A 345 0.57 -0.20 -22.73
C MET A 345 0.56 -0.15 -24.28
N MET A 346 0.99 0.96 -24.88
CA MET A 346 1.03 1.10 -26.34
C MET A 346 1.96 0.06 -26.97
N ASN A 347 3.13 -0.15 -26.41
CA ASN A 347 4.08 -1.19 -26.85
C ASN A 347 3.48 -2.62 -26.75
N ALA A 348 2.66 -2.87 -25.73
CA ALA A 348 1.97 -4.15 -25.58
C ALA A 348 0.91 -4.33 -26.68
N LEU A 349 0.12 -3.29 -27.00
CA LEU A 349 -0.87 -3.31 -28.08
C LEU A 349 -0.22 -3.53 -29.46
N ASP A 350 0.92 -2.89 -29.70
CA ASP A 350 1.65 -3.08 -30.96
C ASP A 350 2.20 -4.52 -31.10
N ARG A 351 2.65 -5.15 -30.01
CA ARG A 351 3.02 -6.57 -30.02
C ARG A 351 1.82 -7.47 -30.29
N VAL A 352 0.67 -7.21 -29.70
CA VAL A 352 -0.57 -7.97 -29.98
C VAL A 352 -0.89 -7.95 -31.46
N LYS A 353 -0.82 -6.78 -32.11
CA LYS A 353 -1.05 -6.64 -33.57
C LYS A 353 -0.01 -7.43 -34.39
N ALA A 354 1.28 -7.31 -34.01
CA ALA A 354 2.37 -8.01 -34.69
C ALA A 354 2.28 -9.54 -34.58
N GLU A 355 1.67 -10.05 -33.50
CA GLU A 355 1.41 -11.48 -33.26
C GLU A 355 0.09 -11.96 -33.91
N GLY A 356 -0.62 -11.10 -34.65
CA GLY A 356 -1.86 -11.43 -35.34
C GLY A 356 -3.13 -11.30 -34.49
N GLY A 357 -3.03 -10.62 -33.35
CA GLY A 357 -4.18 -10.30 -32.51
C GLY A 357 -4.97 -9.10 -33.05
N GLU A 358 -6.26 -9.05 -32.77
CA GLU A 358 -7.16 -7.94 -33.09
C GLU A 358 -7.43 -7.09 -31.84
N ILE A 359 -7.67 -5.80 -32.06
CA ILE A 359 -8.00 -4.84 -30.99
C ILE A 359 -9.36 -4.22 -31.31
#